data_1331b8a665ed3e184bd806c57d232db9
#
_entry.id   1331b8a665ed3e184bd806c57d232db9
#
_cell.length_a   1.000
_cell.length_b   1.000
_cell.length_c   1.000
_cell.angle_alpha   90.00
_cell.angle_beta   90.00
_cell.angle_gamma   90.00
#
_symmetry.space_group_name_H-M   'P 1'
#
loop_
_entity.id
_entity.type
_entity.pdbx_description
1 polymer ?
#
loop_
_entity_poly.entity_id
_entity_poly.type
_entity_poly.pdbx_seq_one_letter_code
_entity_poly.pdbx_strand_id
1 'polypeptide(L)'
;MTERIAALRRLLSEVPPVPDYNPTSDALRRARELGEKEVAAALSRFLSMPQSTTTLANPSLYQVTVEADGAEVGLDIRSYSIRGVVQEDEIVRGEVGPYALIFVGLFGRRPGEAGEAEAALAEEGVACELVERSFFRALELGRPGGLARRVVERVHADPGSDPAAYVQFFMAAARLERRARRLPDRGINDERSRGGLLVEMIATHMRNVAVGALAMQANRLLRDHPGLGADELAAAVERFVGAEREDGKSAFEIVYSCILGRPANPTENRILERMGMIQMHHGSAGSNMVARYLVTLHAGSVLDLFAASLLALDAARHFGAIHDMTAFIRRLEETPEEERTELIREEVLKGGLPTFGHPEIAAAGRGSLQQDPRAAIYLAPVFEALDRGELELTERQHRRLALMQLIYRVALVEGVIKPGREEEGPLRLTPNTDFGAWSVQEALGIPDSGRTFLTYVFRGFGWMMDAREQLQQKIVRPVIAPDPRIMPRPDERRTIPTVVTRLHERMAGDRPAFESRT
;
A
#
# COMPACT_ATOMS: atom_id res chain seq x y z
N MET A 1 -28.02 -9.68 14.94
CA MET A 1 -26.70 -9.88 15.60
C MET A 1 -26.30 -11.36 15.68
N THR A 2 -27.16 -12.26 16.13
CA THR A 2 -26.86 -13.70 16.27
C THR A 2 -26.63 -14.42 14.93
N GLU A 3 -27.41 -14.11 13.90
CA GLU A 3 -27.27 -14.70 12.56
C GLU A 3 -26.01 -14.26 11.83
N ARG A 4 -25.64 -12.96 11.94
CA ARG A 4 -24.39 -12.46 11.36
C ARG A 4 -23.14 -13.05 12.02
N ILE A 5 -23.19 -13.28 13.35
CA ILE A 5 -22.10 -13.97 14.05
C ILE A 5 -22.01 -15.43 13.62
N ALA A 6 -23.15 -16.09 13.39
CA ALA A 6 -23.18 -17.46 12.90
C ALA A 6 -22.67 -17.56 11.44
N ALA A 7 -23.03 -16.60 10.58
CA ALA A 7 -22.51 -16.48 9.22
C ALA A 7 -20.99 -16.23 9.23
N LEU A 8 -20.53 -15.34 10.08
CA LEU A 8 -19.11 -15.08 10.27
C LEU A 8 -18.33 -16.33 10.71
N ARG A 9 -18.86 -17.05 11.72
CA ARG A 9 -18.23 -18.30 12.18
C ARG A 9 -18.18 -19.35 11.08
N ARG A 10 -19.23 -19.45 10.26
CA ARG A 10 -19.28 -20.35 9.12
C ARG A 10 -18.22 -19.99 8.07
N LEU A 11 -18.18 -18.73 7.63
CA LEU A 11 -17.17 -18.23 6.70
C LEU A 11 -15.74 -18.47 7.22
N LEU A 12 -15.47 -18.23 8.49
CA LEU A 12 -14.17 -18.45 9.09
C LEU A 12 -13.81 -19.95 9.21
N SER A 13 -14.80 -20.84 9.33
CA SER A 13 -14.57 -22.29 9.33
C SER A 13 -14.41 -22.87 7.91
N GLU A 14 -14.94 -22.17 6.91
CA GLU A 14 -14.91 -22.55 5.50
C GLU A 14 -13.71 -21.93 4.74
N VAL A 15 -12.83 -21.18 5.43
CA VAL A 15 -11.60 -20.67 4.78
C VAL A 15 -10.86 -21.87 4.18
N PRO A 16 -10.85 -22.00 2.85
CA PRO A 16 -10.25 -23.16 2.22
C PRO A 16 -8.78 -23.22 2.58
N PRO A 17 -8.21 -24.42 2.73
CA PRO A 17 -6.79 -24.56 2.82
C PRO A 17 -6.15 -23.91 1.60
N VAL A 18 -5.06 -23.17 1.81
CA VAL A 18 -4.26 -22.69 0.70
C VAL A 18 -3.79 -23.92 -0.07
N PRO A 19 -4.05 -24.03 -1.37
CA PRO A 19 -3.60 -25.17 -2.15
C PRO A 19 -2.10 -25.37 -1.98
N ASP A 20 -1.67 -26.61 -2.01
CA ASP A 20 -0.25 -26.96 -1.99
C ASP A 20 0.36 -26.55 -3.33
N TYR A 21 0.61 -25.26 -3.46
CA TYR A 21 1.13 -24.62 -4.66
C TYR A 21 2.61 -24.32 -4.47
N ASN A 22 3.38 -24.80 -5.39
CA ASN A 22 4.78 -24.49 -5.48
C ASN A 22 5.06 -23.65 -6.73
N PRO A 23 5.15 -22.32 -6.61
CA PRO A 23 5.37 -21.43 -7.75
C PRO A 23 6.66 -21.75 -8.52
N THR A 24 7.69 -22.27 -7.83
CA THR A 24 8.91 -22.69 -8.51
C THR A 24 8.69 -23.93 -9.39
N SER A 25 7.84 -24.86 -8.95
CA SER A 25 7.46 -26.02 -9.75
C SER A 25 6.66 -25.61 -10.99
N ASP A 26 5.76 -24.65 -10.84
CA ASP A 26 5.00 -24.09 -11.95
C ASP A 26 5.89 -23.31 -12.89
N ALA A 27 6.79 -22.50 -12.39
CA ALA A 27 7.78 -21.79 -13.18
C ALA A 27 8.68 -22.76 -13.96
N LEU A 28 9.12 -23.86 -13.31
CA LEU A 28 9.89 -24.92 -13.98
C LEU A 28 9.09 -25.60 -15.09
N ARG A 29 7.82 -25.94 -14.85
CA ARG A 29 6.94 -26.52 -15.87
C ARG A 29 6.79 -25.58 -17.06
N ARG A 30 6.52 -24.29 -16.83
CA ARG A 30 6.41 -23.26 -17.86
C ARG A 30 7.72 -23.07 -18.62
N ALA A 31 8.85 -23.00 -17.95
CA ALA A 31 10.15 -22.88 -18.60
C ALA A 31 10.42 -24.06 -19.55
N ARG A 32 10.01 -25.29 -19.17
CA ARG A 32 10.11 -26.47 -20.04
C ARG A 32 9.16 -26.39 -21.24
N GLU A 33 7.91 -25.97 -21.03
CA GLU A 33 6.91 -25.78 -22.08
C GLU A 33 7.35 -24.73 -23.11
N LEU A 34 8.02 -23.67 -22.66
CA LEU A 34 8.56 -22.61 -23.51
C LEU A 34 9.92 -22.95 -24.15
N GLY A 35 10.50 -24.09 -23.80
CA GLY A 35 11.82 -24.51 -24.33
C GLY A 35 13.02 -23.78 -23.72
N GLU A 36 12.84 -23.08 -22.61
CA GLU A 36 13.85 -22.31 -21.89
C GLU A 36 14.78 -23.22 -21.07
N LYS A 37 15.73 -23.87 -21.75
CA LYS A 37 16.56 -24.92 -21.13
C LYS A 37 17.42 -24.47 -19.96
N GLU A 38 18.01 -23.28 -20.05
CA GLU A 38 18.88 -22.75 -18.99
C GLU A 38 18.06 -22.37 -17.74
N VAL A 39 16.91 -21.73 -17.93
CA VAL A 39 15.98 -21.38 -16.86
C VAL A 39 15.44 -22.64 -16.20
N ALA A 40 15.01 -23.63 -16.99
CA ALA A 40 14.53 -24.91 -16.50
C ALA A 40 15.62 -25.66 -15.71
N ALA A 41 16.87 -25.62 -16.15
CA ALA A 41 18.00 -26.22 -15.45
C ALA A 41 18.32 -25.49 -14.12
N ALA A 42 18.23 -24.17 -14.08
CA ALA A 42 18.42 -23.38 -12.89
C ALA A 42 17.32 -23.65 -11.83
N LEU A 43 16.06 -23.64 -12.24
CA LEU A 43 14.91 -23.95 -11.38
C LEU A 43 14.92 -25.40 -10.91
N SER A 44 15.31 -26.35 -11.77
CA SER A 44 15.45 -27.76 -11.40
C SER A 44 16.54 -27.98 -10.35
N ARG A 45 17.69 -27.30 -10.49
CA ARG A 45 18.75 -27.32 -9.47
C ARG A 45 18.28 -26.74 -8.15
N PHE A 46 17.54 -25.64 -8.19
CA PHE A 46 16.96 -25.02 -7.00
C PHE A 46 16.01 -25.97 -6.27
N LEU A 47 15.10 -26.62 -7.01
CA LEU A 47 14.14 -27.60 -6.44
C LEU A 47 14.80 -28.85 -5.91
N SER A 48 15.98 -29.23 -6.41
CA SER A 48 16.74 -30.41 -5.96
C SER A 48 17.63 -30.14 -4.76
N MET A 49 17.72 -28.91 -4.27
CA MET A 49 18.49 -28.59 -3.08
C MET A 49 17.85 -29.24 -1.85
N PRO A 50 18.64 -29.98 -1.02
CA PRO A 50 18.10 -30.75 0.12
C PRO A 50 17.44 -29.89 1.20
N GLN A 51 17.57 -28.60 1.13
CA GLN A 51 16.94 -27.65 2.01
C GLN A 51 15.71 -27.08 1.33
N SER A 52 14.72 -27.93 1.21
CA SER A 52 13.43 -27.43 1.08
C SER A 52 13.21 -26.31 0.14
N THR A 53 12.85 -26.63 -0.82
CA THR A 53 11.59 -26.43 -1.50
C THR A 53 10.73 -25.36 -0.92
N THR A 54 11.25 -24.30 -0.43
CA THR A 54 10.35 -23.28 -0.02
C THR A 54 10.54 -22.08 -0.86
N THR A 55 9.63 -22.00 -1.69
CA THR A 55 9.31 -20.86 -2.49
C THR A 55 8.62 -19.86 -1.60
N LEU A 56 9.00 -18.63 -1.70
CA LEU A 56 8.07 -17.57 -1.47
C LEU A 56 6.86 -17.90 -2.33
N ALA A 57 5.73 -18.07 -1.69
CA ALA A 57 4.52 -18.14 -2.44
C ALA A 57 4.50 -16.97 -3.37
N ASN A 58 4.16 -17.25 -4.60
CA ASN A 58 4.03 -16.22 -5.60
C ASN A 58 3.18 -15.10 -5.03
N PRO A 59 3.52 -13.85 -5.26
CA PRO A 59 2.69 -12.71 -4.90
C PRO A 59 1.35 -12.88 -5.59
N SER A 60 0.43 -13.36 -4.86
CA SER A 60 -0.83 -13.79 -5.38
C SER A 60 -1.81 -12.67 -5.50
N LEU A 61 -1.60 -11.60 -4.77
CA LEU A 61 -2.52 -10.48 -4.75
C LEU A 61 -2.17 -9.42 -5.77
N TYR A 62 -0.94 -9.41 -6.24
CA TYR A 62 -0.46 -8.25 -6.96
C TYR A 62 0.73 -8.58 -7.85
N GLN A 63 0.62 -8.34 -9.11
CA GLN A 63 1.69 -8.52 -10.07
C GLN A 63 1.72 -7.34 -11.04
N VAL A 64 2.84 -6.61 -11.09
CA VAL A 64 3.14 -5.75 -12.22
C VAL A 64 3.66 -6.62 -13.33
N THR A 65 3.05 -6.54 -14.47
CA THR A 65 3.41 -7.33 -15.62
C THR A 65 3.89 -6.46 -16.74
N VAL A 66 5.02 -6.85 -17.32
CA VAL A 66 5.64 -6.15 -18.43
C VAL A 66 5.62 -7.07 -19.62
N GLU A 67 5.10 -6.62 -20.76
CA GLU A 67 5.11 -7.41 -21.99
C GLU A 67 6.48 -7.46 -22.63
N ALA A 68 6.77 -8.56 -23.31
CA ALA A 68 8.09 -8.84 -23.87
C ALA A 68 8.51 -7.87 -25.00
N ASP A 69 7.55 -7.24 -25.65
CA ASP A 69 7.77 -6.22 -26.69
C ASP A 69 7.91 -4.80 -26.14
N GLY A 70 7.77 -4.64 -24.83
CA GLY A 70 7.97 -3.36 -24.18
C GLY A 70 6.81 -2.38 -24.28
N ALA A 71 5.67 -2.75 -24.83
CA ALA A 71 4.60 -1.83 -25.15
C ALA A 71 3.63 -1.60 -23.99
N GLU A 72 3.39 -2.60 -23.14
CA GLU A 72 2.32 -2.53 -22.14
C GLU A 72 2.74 -3.08 -20.78
N VAL A 73 2.31 -2.37 -19.74
CA VAL A 73 2.49 -2.75 -18.34
C VAL A 73 1.10 -2.93 -17.74
N GLY A 74 0.81 -4.13 -17.28
CA GLY A 74 -0.44 -4.48 -16.62
C GLY A 74 -0.28 -4.63 -15.12
N LEU A 75 -1.35 -4.43 -14.38
CA LEU A 75 -1.45 -4.64 -12.95
C LEU A 75 -2.59 -5.61 -12.65
N ASP A 76 -2.26 -6.78 -12.17
CA ASP A 76 -3.23 -7.77 -11.72
C ASP A 76 -3.19 -7.88 -10.20
N ILE A 77 -4.33 -7.75 -9.56
CA ILE A 77 -4.52 -8.06 -8.15
C ILE A 77 -5.16 -9.42 -8.05
N ARG A 78 -4.40 -10.40 -7.58
CA ARG A 78 -4.84 -11.79 -7.49
C ARG A 78 -4.93 -12.24 -6.04
N SER A 79 -5.95 -12.99 -5.72
CA SER A 79 -5.93 -13.83 -4.53
C SER A 79 -5.36 -15.20 -4.87
N TYR A 80 -4.57 -15.73 -3.96
CA TYR A 80 -3.86 -17.00 -4.14
C TYR A 80 -4.76 -18.23 -4.25
N SER A 81 -5.94 -18.19 -3.66
CA SER A 81 -6.94 -19.24 -3.87
C SER A 81 -7.53 -19.23 -5.27
N ILE A 82 -7.07 -18.32 -6.14
CA ILE A 82 -7.09 -18.37 -7.60
C ILE A 82 -8.46 -18.15 -8.24
N ARG A 83 -9.52 -18.14 -7.50
CA ARG A 83 -10.85 -17.93 -8.07
C ARG A 83 -11.26 -16.46 -8.14
N GLY A 84 -10.61 -15.59 -7.35
CA GLY A 84 -10.94 -14.17 -7.30
C GLY A 84 -9.80 -13.31 -7.83
N VAL A 85 -9.82 -12.96 -9.11
CA VAL A 85 -8.96 -11.92 -9.66
C VAL A 85 -9.73 -10.62 -9.64
N VAL A 86 -9.19 -9.60 -8.97
CA VAL A 86 -9.65 -8.22 -9.08
C VAL A 86 -8.67 -7.52 -10.00
N GLN A 87 -9.20 -6.95 -11.07
CA GLN A 87 -8.39 -6.23 -12.04
C GLN A 87 -8.35 -4.75 -11.72
N GLU A 88 -7.28 -4.09 -12.11
CA GLU A 88 -7.09 -2.67 -11.85
C GLU A 88 -8.20 -1.82 -12.47
N ASP A 89 -8.72 -2.20 -13.63
CA ASP A 89 -9.80 -1.49 -14.29
C ASP A 89 -11.11 -1.54 -13.49
N GLU A 90 -11.35 -2.60 -12.72
CA GLU A 90 -12.51 -2.70 -11.82
C GLU A 90 -12.40 -1.72 -10.65
N ILE A 91 -11.17 -1.52 -10.12
CA ILE A 91 -10.89 -0.51 -9.10
C ILE A 91 -11.05 0.90 -9.68
N VAL A 92 -10.50 1.12 -10.89
CA VAL A 92 -10.58 2.41 -11.58
C VAL A 92 -12.03 2.78 -11.90
N ARG A 93 -12.87 1.81 -12.28
CA ARG A 93 -14.30 2.05 -12.51
C ARG A 93 -15.13 2.13 -11.24
N GLY A 94 -14.56 1.81 -10.08
CA GLY A 94 -15.29 1.79 -8.82
C GLY A 94 -16.23 0.60 -8.67
N GLU A 95 -16.02 -0.47 -9.42
CA GLU A 95 -16.80 -1.71 -9.36
C GLU A 95 -16.45 -2.56 -8.14
N VAL A 96 -15.24 -2.36 -7.59
CA VAL A 96 -14.73 -3.03 -6.40
C VAL A 96 -14.32 -1.99 -5.37
N GLY A 97 -14.90 -2.06 -4.18
CA GLY A 97 -14.55 -1.23 -3.03
C GLY A 97 -13.52 -1.89 -2.10
N PRO A 98 -13.03 -1.14 -1.08
CA PRO A 98 -11.98 -1.62 -0.18
C PRO A 98 -12.39 -2.87 0.60
N TYR A 99 -13.63 -2.98 1.04
CA TYR A 99 -14.11 -4.15 1.79
C TYR A 99 -14.20 -5.42 0.94
N ALA A 100 -14.64 -5.29 -0.31
CA ALA A 100 -14.63 -6.39 -1.27
C ALA A 100 -13.21 -6.87 -1.55
N LEU A 101 -12.26 -5.95 -1.73
CA LEU A 101 -10.86 -6.29 -1.93
C LEU A 101 -10.24 -6.98 -0.70
N ILE A 102 -10.53 -6.48 0.50
CA ILE A 102 -10.12 -7.12 1.77
C ILE A 102 -10.72 -8.53 1.85
N PHE A 103 -11.99 -8.70 1.50
CA PHE A 103 -12.62 -10.01 1.49
C PHE A 103 -11.92 -10.96 0.51
N VAL A 104 -11.71 -10.54 -0.74
CA VAL A 104 -10.98 -11.34 -1.75
C VAL A 104 -9.62 -11.78 -1.22
N GLY A 105 -8.85 -10.85 -0.67
CA GLY A 105 -7.53 -11.14 -0.16
C GLY A 105 -7.51 -12.10 1.04
N LEU A 106 -8.45 -11.97 1.96
CA LEU A 106 -8.51 -12.79 3.17
C LEU A 106 -9.19 -14.15 2.94
N PHE A 107 -10.17 -14.23 2.07
CA PHE A 107 -10.95 -15.46 1.85
C PHE A 107 -10.60 -16.16 0.53
N GLY A 108 -9.92 -15.47 -0.38
CA GLY A 108 -9.37 -16.07 -1.59
C GLY A 108 -10.40 -16.32 -2.70
N ARG A 109 -11.53 -15.70 -2.62
CA ARG A 109 -12.60 -15.72 -3.63
C ARG A 109 -13.34 -14.40 -3.65
N ARG A 110 -14.03 -14.09 -4.74
CA ARG A 110 -14.90 -12.92 -4.80
C ARG A 110 -16.14 -13.10 -3.92
N PRO A 111 -16.65 -12.02 -3.33
CA PRO A 111 -17.97 -12.03 -2.73
C PRO A 111 -19.00 -12.49 -3.78
N GLY A 112 -19.86 -13.45 -3.42
CA GLY A 112 -20.93 -13.92 -4.29
C GLY A 112 -20.56 -14.87 -5.43
N GLU A 113 -19.32 -15.36 -5.49
CA GLU A 113 -18.90 -16.37 -6.48
C GLU A 113 -19.75 -17.66 -6.43
N ALA A 114 -20.52 -17.84 -5.36
CA ALA A 114 -21.46 -18.95 -5.20
C ALA A 114 -22.84 -18.76 -5.86
N GLY A 115 -23.06 -17.61 -6.55
CA GLY A 115 -24.18 -17.50 -7.50
C GLY A 115 -25.27 -16.48 -7.22
N GLU A 116 -25.27 -15.71 -6.13
CA GLU A 116 -26.34 -14.75 -5.86
C GLU A 116 -25.80 -13.38 -5.43
N ALA A 117 -26.34 -12.30 -6.00
CA ALA A 117 -25.96 -10.93 -5.66
C ALA A 117 -26.19 -10.58 -4.17
N GLU A 118 -27.23 -11.16 -3.55
CA GLU A 118 -27.48 -11.03 -2.12
C GLU A 118 -26.38 -11.67 -1.26
N ALA A 119 -25.83 -12.81 -1.70
CA ALA A 119 -24.72 -13.46 -1.02
C ALA A 119 -23.44 -12.62 -1.12
N ALA A 120 -23.20 -11.95 -2.26
CA ALA A 120 -22.07 -11.05 -2.45
C ALA A 120 -22.09 -9.89 -1.46
N LEU A 121 -23.23 -9.21 -1.35
CA LEU A 121 -23.40 -8.09 -0.41
C LEU A 121 -23.28 -8.54 1.05
N ALA A 122 -23.80 -9.74 1.37
CA ALA A 122 -23.70 -10.28 2.72
C ALA A 122 -22.24 -10.62 3.11
N GLU A 123 -21.46 -11.16 2.19
CA GLU A 123 -20.05 -11.53 2.41
C GLU A 123 -19.14 -10.30 2.49
N GLU A 124 -19.35 -9.31 1.65
CA GLU A 124 -18.67 -8.01 1.76
C GLU A 124 -19.04 -7.32 3.07
N GLY A 125 -20.31 -7.39 3.46
CA GLY A 125 -20.81 -6.89 4.74
C GLY A 125 -20.13 -7.52 5.95
N VAL A 126 -19.66 -8.78 5.85
CA VAL A 126 -18.86 -9.42 6.90
C VAL A 126 -17.48 -8.78 7.03
N ALA A 127 -16.80 -8.52 5.92
CA ALA A 127 -15.50 -7.86 5.95
C ALA A 127 -15.63 -6.43 6.50
N CYS A 128 -16.67 -5.71 6.06
CA CYS A 128 -17.01 -4.39 6.58
C CYS A 128 -17.24 -4.44 8.10
N GLU A 129 -18.13 -5.32 8.58
CA GLU A 129 -18.42 -5.42 10.02
C GLU A 129 -17.19 -5.76 10.85
N LEU A 130 -16.30 -6.62 10.37
CA LEU A 130 -15.05 -6.95 11.07
C LEU A 130 -14.13 -5.75 11.20
N VAL A 131 -13.92 -5.01 10.12
CA VAL A 131 -13.06 -3.83 10.08
C VAL A 131 -13.65 -2.71 10.94
N GLU A 132 -14.90 -2.35 10.69
CA GLU A 132 -15.62 -1.29 11.37
C GLU A 132 -15.69 -1.55 12.89
N ARG A 133 -16.16 -2.73 13.27
CA ARG A 133 -16.29 -3.09 14.69
C ARG A 133 -14.94 -3.11 15.40
N SER A 134 -13.89 -3.58 14.73
CA SER A 134 -12.55 -3.62 15.31
C SER A 134 -12.01 -2.20 15.54
N PHE A 135 -12.22 -1.31 14.58
CA PHE A 135 -11.82 0.09 14.68
C PHE A 135 -12.56 0.83 15.79
N PHE A 136 -13.90 0.82 15.74
CA PHE A 136 -14.71 1.53 16.72
C PHE A 136 -14.54 1.00 18.15
N ARG A 137 -14.34 -0.31 18.29
CA ARG A 137 -14.02 -0.90 19.60
C ARG A 137 -12.64 -0.44 20.10
N ALA A 138 -11.68 -0.28 19.20
CA ALA A 138 -10.34 0.18 19.56
C ALA A 138 -10.32 1.64 19.97
N LEU A 139 -11.16 2.50 19.41
CA LEU A 139 -11.22 3.91 19.77
C LEU A 139 -11.52 4.14 21.25
N GLU A 140 -12.38 3.31 21.87
CA GLU A 140 -12.76 3.40 23.30
C GLU A 140 -13.07 4.84 23.76
N LEU A 141 -13.77 5.61 22.91
CA LEU A 141 -14.08 7.02 23.17
C LEU A 141 -14.79 7.19 24.52
N GLY A 142 -14.43 8.25 25.26
CA GLY A 142 -15.01 8.57 26.55
C GLY A 142 -14.64 7.64 27.71
N ARG A 143 -13.80 6.61 27.48
CA ARG A 143 -13.38 5.66 28.50
C ARG A 143 -12.13 6.16 29.24
N PRO A 144 -12.19 6.40 30.55
CA PRO A 144 -11.01 6.75 31.35
C PRO A 144 -9.92 5.67 31.19
N GLY A 145 -8.69 6.10 30.81
CA GLY A 145 -7.58 5.17 30.51
C GLY A 145 -7.74 4.33 29.24
N GLY A 146 -8.76 4.60 28.42
CA GLY A 146 -8.95 3.99 27.10
C GLY A 146 -7.82 4.32 26.14
N LEU A 147 -7.81 3.65 24.98
CA LEU A 147 -6.75 3.82 23.99
C LEU A 147 -6.64 5.26 23.50
N ALA A 148 -7.76 5.92 23.20
CA ALA A 148 -7.77 7.30 22.74
C ALA A 148 -7.04 8.23 23.70
N ARG A 149 -7.38 8.16 24.99
CA ARG A 149 -6.74 8.99 26.01
C ARG A 149 -5.23 8.72 26.12
N ARG A 150 -4.83 7.45 26.18
CA ARG A 150 -3.40 7.08 26.26
C ARG A 150 -2.59 7.57 25.05
N VAL A 151 -3.17 7.51 23.85
CA VAL A 151 -2.53 8.03 22.65
C VAL A 151 -2.35 9.53 22.76
N VAL A 152 -3.39 10.26 23.15
CA VAL A 152 -3.34 11.72 23.28
C VAL A 152 -2.34 12.16 24.36
N GLU A 153 -2.33 11.49 25.51
CA GLU A 153 -1.34 11.75 26.58
C GLU A 153 0.09 11.54 26.08
N ARG A 154 0.33 10.49 25.28
CA ARG A 154 1.65 10.24 24.69
C ARG A 154 2.03 11.29 23.66
N VAL A 155 1.10 11.70 22.79
CA VAL A 155 1.32 12.77 21.81
C VAL A 155 1.59 14.10 22.51
N HIS A 156 0.83 14.41 23.55
CA HIS A 156 1.05 15.62 24.33
C HIS A 156 2.44 15.67 25.00
N ALA A 157 2.93 14.53 25.48
CA ALA A 157 4.27 14.40 26.08
C ALA A 157 5.42 14.49 25.07
N ASP A 158 5.18 14.17 23.79
CA ASP A 158 6.19 14.12 22.74
C ASP A 158 5.55 14.51 21.40
N PRO A 159 5.18 15.78 21.24
CA PRO A 159 4.44 16.24 20.07
C PRO A 159 5.31 16.23 18.81
N GLY A 160 4.68 15.99 17.66
CA GLY A 160 5.31 16.09 16.34
C GLY A 160 6.00 14.82 15.85
N SER A 161 6.06 13.76 16.64
CA SER A 161 6.53 12.46 16.17
C SER A 161 5.63 11.90 15.06
N ASP A 162 6.23 11.10 14.17
CA ASP A 162 5.50 10.41 13.12
C ASP A 162 4.43 9.46 13.69
N PRO A 163 3.21 9.44 13.14
CA PRO A 163 2.16 8.51 13.57
C PRO A 163 2.56 7.05 13.55
N ALA A 164 3.40 6.62 12.60
CA ALA A 164 3.95 5.28 12.56
C ALA A 164 4.81 4.96 13.79
N ALA A 165 5.56 5.94 14.30
CA ALA A 165 6.33 5.79 15.53
C ALA A 165 5.42 5.57 16.76
N TYR A 166 4.28 6.28 16.85
CA TYR A 166 3.30 6.01 17.91
C TYR A 166 2.69 4.61 17.77
N VAL A 167 2.37 4.18 16.55
CA VAL A 167 1.89 2.81 16.29
C VAL A 167 2.90 1.78 16.80
N GLN A 168 4.18 1.94 16.49
CA GLN A 168 5.25 1.06 16.96
C GLN A 168 5.38 1.08 18.49
N PHE A 169 5.33 2.27 19.11
CA PHE A 169 5.36 2.40 20.56
C PHE A 169 4.21 1.62 21.23
N PHE A 170 2.98 1.79 20.74
CA PHE A 170 1.82 1.11 21.30
C PHE A 170 1.82 -0.40 21.05
N MET A 171 2.39 -0.88 19.95
CA MET A 171 2.62 -2.31 19.73
C MET A 171 3.63 -2.89 20.72
N ALA A 172 4.74 -2.19 20.95
CA ALA A 172 5.73 -2.60 21.94
C ALA A 172 5.16 -2.61 23.37
N ALA A 173 4.40 -1.58 23.74
CA ALA A 173 3.72 -1.52 25.04
C ALA A 173 2.71 -2.67 25.22
N ALA A 174 1.90 -2.96 24.20
CA ALA A 174 0.97 -4.08 24.22
C ALA A 174 1.68 -5.44 24.36
N ARG A 175 2.83 -5.62 23.72
CA ARG A 175 3.65 -6.82 23.86
C ARG A 175 4.18 -6.99 25.28
N LEU A 176 4.71 -5.94 25.87
CA LEU A 176 5.19 -5.94 27.25
C LEU A 176 4.05 -6.23 28.25
N GLU A 177 2.88 -5.63 28.04
CA GLU A 177 1.70 -5.88 28.86
C GLU A 177 1.24 -7.35 28.80
N ARG A 178 1.19 -7.94 27.59
CA ARG A 178 0.87 -9.38 27.41
C ARG A 178 1.86 -10.26 28.16
N ARG A 179 3.17 -9.98 28.05
CA ARG A 179 4.21 -10.73 28.78
C ARG A 179 4.08 -10.58 30.29
N ALA A 180 3.85 -9.35 30.78
CA ALA A 180 3.66 -9.10 32.20
C ALA A 180 2.45 -9.86 32.78
N ARG A 181 1.39 -9.99 32.00
CA ARG A 181 0.18 -10.74 32.38
C ARG A 181 0.32 -12.25 32.15
N ARG A 182 1.47 -12.73 31.68
CA ARG A 182 1.70 -14.15 31.30
C ARG A 182 0.65 -14.69 30.34
N LEU A 183 0.08 -13.82 29.52
CA LEU A 183 -0.85 -14.24 28.46
C LEU A 183 -0.04 -15.04 27.41
N PRO A 184 -0.53 -16.21 27.00
CA PRO A 184 0.17 -16.98 25.99
C PRO A 184 0.29 -16.14 24.73
N ASP A 185 1.53 -15.99 24.23
CA ASP A 185 1.75 -15.55 22.87
C ASP A 185 1.17 -16.66 21.98
N ARG A 186 -0.03 -16.45 21.47
CA ARG A 186 -0.58 -17.32 20.44
C ARG A 186 0.31 -17.15 19.23
N GLY A 187 1.14 -18.13 18.97
CA GLY A 187 1.97 -18.14 17.78
C GLY A 187 1.09 -18.02 16.54
N ILE A 188 1.55 -17.28 15.55
CA ILE A 188 0.86 -17.12 14.26
C ILE A 188 0.48 -18.48 13.65
N ASN A 189 1.16 -19.54 14.04
CA ASN A 189 1.00 -20.91 13.55
C ASN A 189 0.13 -21.83 14.42
N ASP A 190 -0.66 -21.30 15.35
CA ASP A 190 -1.61 -22.13 16.08
C ASP A 190 -2.74 -22.60 15.15
N GLU A 191 -2.58 -23.80 14.62
CA GLU A 191 -3.50 -24.41 13.65
C GLU A 191 -4.94 -24.57 14.17
N ARG A 192 -5.13 -24.51 15.50
CA ARG A 192 -6.41 -24.80 16.16
C ARG A 192 -7.46 -23.69 15.98
N SER A 193 -7.07 -22.52 15.46
CA SER A 193 -8.03 -21.44 15.27
C SER A 193 -7.71 -20.50 14.11
N ARG A 194 -7.58 -21.02 12.89
CA ARG A 194 -7.34 -20.18 11.69
C ARG A 194 -8.28 -18.99 11.57
N GLY A 195 -9.57 -19.20 11.84
CA GLY A 195 -10.55 -18.12 11.87
C GLY A 195 -10.31 -17.12 13.00
N GLY A 196 -9.93 -17.60 14.18
CA GLY A 196 -9.57 -16.74 15.32
C GLY A 196 -8.34 -15.89 15.06
N LEU A 197 -7.37 -16.42 14.32
CA LEU A 197 -6.17 -15.69 13.93
C LEU A 197 -6.49 -14.53 12.99
N LEU A 198 -7.33 -14.72 11.96
CA LEU A 198 -7.75 -13.64 11.07
C LEU A 198 -8.45 -12.52 11.83
N VAL A 199 -9.34 -12.86 12.74
CA VAL A 199 -10.01 -11.86 13.60
C VAL A 199 -8.99 -11.12 14.48
N GLU A 200 -8.01 -11.82 15.05
CA GLU A 200 -6.95 -11.18 15.86
C GLU A 200 -6.06 -10.27 15.00
N MET A 201 -5.73 -10.68 13.77
CA MET A 201 -4.97 -9.85 12.83
C MET A 201 -5.74 -8.57 12.49
N ILE A 202 -7.01 -8.66 12.11
CA ILE A 202 -7.85 -7.51 11.79
C ILE A 202 -8.00 -6.60 13.01
N ALA A 203 -8.32 -7.17 14.17
CA ALA A 203 -8.48 -6.38 15.40
C ALA A 203 -7.18 -5.66 15.80
N THR A 204 -6.03 -6.33 15.67
CA THR A 204 -4.72 -5.74 15.95
C THR A 204 -4.39 -4.63 14.95
N HIS A 205 -4.60 -4.87 13.66
CA HIS A 205 -4.36 -3.87 12.62
C HIS A 205 -5.25 -2.65 12.82
N MET A 206 -6.56 -2.83 12.96
CA MET A 206 -7.48 -1.71 13.13
C MET A 206 -7.26 -0.94 14.44
N ARG A 207 -6.78 -1.61 15.49
CA ARG A 207 -6.30 -0.92 16.69
C ARG A 207 -5.08 -0.04 16.39
N ASN A 208 -4.14 -0.53 15.62
CA ASN A 208 -2.96 0.23 15.22
C ASN A 208 -3.34 1.41 14.30
N VAL A 209 -4.29 1.20 13.40
CA VAL A 209 -4.87 2.27 12.56
C VAL A 209 -5.54 3.33 13.43
N ALA A 210 -6.30 2.94 14.46
CA ALA A 210 -6.89 3.88 15.39
C ALA A 210 -5.83 4.70 16.16
N VAL A 211 -4.72 4.06 16.59
CA VAL A 211 -3.60 4.76 17.25
C VAL A 211 -3.03 5.84 16.31
N GLY A 212 -2.73 5.49 15.07
CA GLY A 212 -2.15 6.44 14.12
C GLY A 212 -3.11 7.59 13.79
N ALA A 213 -4.40 7.30 13.57
CA ALA A 213 -5.42 8.31 13.29
C ALA A 213 -5.58 9.31 14.47
N LEU A 214 -5.68 8.80 15.70
CA LEU A 214 -5.76 9.62 16.90
C LEU A 214 -4.49 10.48 17.09
N ALA A 215 -3.31 9.91 16.83
CA ALA A 215 -2.04 10.63 16.91
C ALA A 215 -1.95 11.75 15.85
N MET A 216 -2.40 11.48 14.61
CA MET A 216 -2.48 12.51 13.57
C MET A 216 -3.34 13.69 14.00
N GLN A 217 -4.54 13.41 14.47
CA GLN A 217 -5.48 14.45 14.89
C GLN A 217 -4.95 15.22 16.12
N ALA A 218 -4.38 14.53 17.10
CA ALA A 218 -3.79 15.17 18.28
C ALA A 218 -2.58 16.06 17.92
N ASN A 219 -1.66 15.59 17.10
CA ASN A 219 -0.52 16.37 16.62
C ASN A 219 -0.96 17.63 15.87
N ARG A 220 -2.01 17.53 15.08
CA ARG A 220 -2.55 18.70 14.38
C ARG A 220 -3.14 19.71 15.34
N LEU A 221 -3.99 19.26 16.26
CA LEU A 221 -4.60 20.16 17.26
C LEU A 221 -3.55 20.87 18.10
N LEU A 222 -2.47 20.19 18.50
CA LEU A 222 -1.36 20.81 19.21
C LEU A 222 -0.57 21.82 18.36
N ARG A 223 -0.45 21.58 17.06
CA ARG A 223 0.19 22.55 16.16
C ARG A 223 -0.64 23.81 15.99
N ASP A 224 -1.95 23.63 15.86
CA ASP A 224 -2.89 24.74 15.68
C ASP A 224 -3.14 25.49 17.02
N HIS A 225 -3.03 24.77 18.15
CA HIS A 225 -3.27 25.25 19.50
C HIS A 225 -2.22 24.72 20.50
N PRO A 226 -0.98 25.26 20.49
CA PRO A 226 0.13 24.73 21.29
C PRO A 226 -0.05 24.79 22.81
N GLY A 227 -1.05 25.52 23.28
CA GLY A 227 -1.35 25.67 24.71
C GLY A 227 -2.38 24.69 25.29
N LEU A 228 -2.91 23.77 24.48
CA LEU A 228 -3.88 22.79 24.96
C LEU A 228 -3.25 21.83 25.98
N GLY A 229 -3.89 21.70 27.14
CA GLY A 229 -3.56 20.66 28.10
C GLY A 229 -3.98 19.26 27.61
N ALA A 230 -3.42 18.21 28.21
CA ALA A 230 -3.69 16.82 27.80
C ALA A 230 -5.19 16.47 27.85
N ASP A 231 -5.92 16.94 28.88
CA ASP A 231 -7.36 16.69 29.01
C ASP A 231 -8.20 17.43 27.96
N GLU A 232 -7.85 18.67 27.65
CA GLU A 232 -8.51 19.48 26.62
C GLU A 232 -8.26 18.91 25.24
N LEU A 233 -7.02 18.46 24.97
CA LEU A 233 -6.63 17.80 23.75
C LEU A 233 -7.40 16.49 23.56
N ALA A 234 -7.49 15.66 24.61
CA ALA A 234 -8.26 14.43 24.58
C ALA A 234 -9.73 14.68 24.26
N ALA A 235 -10.34 15.64 24.94
CA ALA A 235 -11.73 16.03 24.69
C ALA A 235 -11.93 16.57 23.27
N ALA A 236 -10.97 17.31 22.70
CA ALA A 236 -11.06 17.82 21.34
C ALA A 236 -10.95 16.70 20.29
N VAL A 237 -10.01 15.75 20.47
CA VAL A 237 -9.87 14.57 19.59
C VAL A 237 -11.13 13.71 19.65
N GLU A 238 -11.65 13.43 20.86
CA GLU A 238 -12.86 12.63 21.05
C GLU A 238 -14.09 13.28 20.40
N ARG A 239 -14.25 14.60 20.54
CA ARG A 239 -15.33 15.34 19.87
C ARG A 239 -15.22 15.23 18.34
N PHE A 240 -14.03 15.41 17.78
CA PHE A 240 -13.83 15.33 16.34
C PHE A 240 -14.21 13.93 15.81
N VAL A 241 -13.64 12.88 16.38
CA VAL A 241 -13.91 11.49 15.95
C VAL A 241 -15.37 11.09 16.25
N GLY A 242 -15.91 11.57 17.36
CA GLY A 242 -17.31 11.35 17.73
C GLY A 242 -18.29 11.94 16.71
N ALA A 243 -18.06 13.18 16.28
CA ALA A 243 -18.88 13.84 15.27
C ALA A 243 -18.83 13.08 13.92
N GLU A 244 -17.63 12.70 13.44
CA GLU A 244 -17.49 11.92 12.22
C GLU A 244 -18.26 10.59 12.29
N ARG A 245 -18.24 9.93 13.45
CA ARG A 245 -19.01 8.70 13.69
C ARG A 245 -20.51 8.92 13.72
N GLU A 246 -20.98 10.01 14.36
CA GLU A 246 -22.39 10.38 14.40
C GLU A 246 -22.94 10.72 13.01
N ASP A 247 -22.09 11.25 12.13
CA ASP A 247 -22.39 11.49 10.71
C ASP A 247 -22.44 10.19 9.89
N GLY A 248 -22.23 9.02 10.51
CA GLY A 248 -22.32 7.71 9.88
C GLY A 248 -21.12 7.33 9.00
N LYS A 249 -19.98 8.00 9.18
CA LYS A 249 -18.78 7.71 8.40
C LYS A 249 -18.16 6.36 8.76
N SER A 250 -17.62 5.70 7.75
CA SER A 250 -16.87 4.45 7.87
C SER A 250 -15.54 4.66 8.61
N ALA A 251 -14.92 3.56 9.06
CA ALA A 251 -13.60 3.60 9.70
C ALA A 251 -12.55 4.26 8.81
N PHE A 252 -12.56 3.96 7.50
CA PHE A 252 -11.61 4.56 6.56
C PHE A 252 -11.84 6.05 6.38
N GLU A 253 -13.08 6.50 6.22
CA GLU A 253 -13.42 7.93 6.11
C GLU A 253 -13.02 8.72 7.35
N ILE A 254 -13.20 8.15 8.55
CA ILE A 254 -12.72 8.76 9.79
C ILE A 254 -11.19 8.86 9.83
N VAL A 255 -10.49 7.79 9.39
CA VAL A 255 -9.02 7.81 9.29
C VAL A 255 -8.56 8.90 8.32
N TYR A 256 -9.21 9.05 7.16
CA TYR A 256 -8.90 10.10 6.19
C TYR A 256 -9.15 11.50 6.78
N SER A 257 -10.28 11.68 7.46
CA SER A 257 -10.57 12.94 8.16
C SER A 257 -9.50 13.28 9.20
N CYS A 258 -9.02 12.29 9.95
CA CYS A 258 -7.91 12.47 10.90
C CYS A 258 -6.59 12.84 10.21
N ILE A 259 -6.28 12.23 9.08
CA ILE A 259 -5.07 12.50 8.28
C ILE A 259 -5.14 13.92 7.68
N LEU A 260 -6.27 14.30 7.13
CA LEU A 260 -6.51 15.64 6.59
C LEU A 260 -6.71 16.69 7.68
N GLY A 261 -7.10 16.27 8.88
CA GLY A 261 -7.39 17.10 10.06
C GLY A 261 -8.68 17.92 9.93
N ARG A 262 -9.53 17.53 9.01
CA ARG A 262 -10.87 18.05 8.76
C ARG A 262 -11.72 16.94 8.15
N PRO A 263 -13.04 17.08 8.15
CA PRO A 263 -13.89 16.14 7.43
C PRO A 263 -13.44 15.98 5.98
N ALA A 264 -13.17 14.73 5.58
CA ALA A 264 -12.87 14.41 4.19
C ALA A 264 -14.16 14.47 3.36
N ASN A 265 -14.09 15.10 2.19
CA ASN A 265 -15.22 15.13 1.28
C ASN A 265 -15.30 13.84 0.42
N PRO A 266 -16.43 13.56 -0.25
CA PRO A 266 -16.59 12.34 -1.04
C PRO A 266 -15.54 12.13 -2.14
N THR A 267 -15.02 13.21 -2.73
CA THR A 267 -13.99 13.16 -3.77
C THR A 267 -12.65 12.75 -3.17
N GLU A 268 -12.28 13.34 -2.03
CA GLU A 268 -11.07 12.99 -1.30
C GLU A 268 -11.11 11.53 -0.83
N ASN A 269 -12.25 11.09 -0.30
CA ASN A 269 -12.46 9.70 0.10
C ASN A 269 -12.21 8.74 -1.08
N ARG A 270 -12.82 8.99 -2.25
CA ARG A 270 -12.61 8.17 -3.45
C ARG A 270 -11.15 8.11 -3.90
N ILE A 271 -10.44 9.25 -3.85
CA ILE A 271 -9.02 9.32 -4.22
C ILE A 271 -8.19 8.48 -3.25
N LEU A 272 -8.40 8.64 -1.94
CA LEU A 272 -7.66 7.94 -0.89
C LEU A 272 -7.96 6.44 -0.86
N GLU A 273 -9.21 6.04 -1.07
CA GLU A 273 -9.60 4.64 -1.18
C GLU A 273 -8.92 3.96 -2.37
N ARG A 274 -8.96 4.59 -3.56
CA ARG A 274 -8.33 4.04 -4.75
C ARG A 274 -6.83 3.88 -4.56
N MET A 275 -6.16 4.90 -4.04
CA MET A 275 -4.74 4.82 -3.72
C MET A 275 -4.46 3.70 -2.71
N GLY A 276 -5.25 3.63 -1.64
CA GLY A 276 -5.11 2.63 -0.60
C GLY A 276 -5.28 1.21 -1.13
N MET A 277 -6.30 0.96 -1.95
CA MET A 277 -6.53 -0.35 -2.56
C MET A 277 -5.34 -0.81 -3.41
N ILE A 278 -4.77 0.08 -4.21
CA ILE A 278 -3.59 -0.24 -5.03
C ILE A 278 -2.34 -0.42 -4.15
N GLN A 279 -2.23 0.29 -3.04
CA GLN A 279 -1.11 0.15 -2.10
C GLN A 279 -1.25 -1.04 -1.14
N MET A 280 -2.41 -1.68 -1.10
CA MET A 280 -2.70 -2.77 -0.15
C MET A 280 -1.66 -3.88 -0.22
N HIS A 281 -1.21 -4.23 -1.41
CA HIS A 281 -0.21 -5.26 -1.60
C HIS A 281 0.80 -4.86 -2.68
N HIS A 282 2.04 -5.34 -2.57
CA HIS A 282 3.10 -5.12 -3.55
C HIS A 282 4.00 -6.36 -3.66
N GLY A 283 3.45 -7.49 -4.03
CA GLY A 283 4.21 -8.70 -4.35
C GLY A 283 5.38 -8.97 -3.39
N SER A 284 6.59 -8.94 -3.91
CA SER A 284 7.83 -9.21 -3.18
C SER A 284 8.44 -7.97 -2.50
N ALA A 285 7.69 -6.89 -2.30
CA ALA A 285 8.21 -5.72 -1.58
C ALA A 285 8.72 -6.07 -0.17
N GLY A 286 9.74 -5.34 0.28
CA GLY A 286 10.45 -5.64 1.52
C GLY A 286 9.57 -5.90 2.73
N SER A 287 8.54 -5.08 2.96
CA SER A 287 7.62 -5.25 4.09
C SER A 287 6.72 -6.50 3.97
N ASN A 288 6.28 -6.84 2.75
CA ASN A 288 5.53 -8.05 2.47
C ASN A 288 6.39 -9.31 2.68
N MET A 289 7.66 -9.24 2.26
CA MET A 289 8.64 -10.29 2.50
C MET A 289 8.87 -10.53 4.00
N VAL A 290 8.99 -9.46 4.78
CA VAL A 290 9.14 -9.56 6.24
C VAL A 290 7.93 -10.24 6.87
N ALA A 291 6.71 -9.91 6.43
CA ALA A 291 5.49 -10.57 6.91
C ALA A 291 5.54 -12.09 6.66
N ARG A 292 5.90 -12.51 5.43
CA ARG A 292 6.05 -13.93 5.08
C ARG A 292 7.16 -14.62 5.88
N TYR A 293 8.29 -13.95 6.06
CA TYR A 293 9.41 -14.48 6.83
C TYR A 293 9.04 -14.76 8.28
N LEU A 294 8.37 -13.82 8.94
CA LEU A 294 7.98 -13.98 10.34
C LEU A 294 7.05 -15.17 10.55
N VAL A 295 6.12 -15.39 9.63
CA VAL A 295 5.25 -16.58 9.67
C VAL A 295 6.08 -17.85 9.54
N THR A 296 7.04 -17.88 8.63
CA THR A 296 7.88 -19.06 8.38
C THR A 296 8.76 -19.43 9.56
N LEU A 297 9.31 -18.43 10.24
CA LEU A 297 10.18 -18.63 11.39
C LEU A 297 9.40 -19.05 12.64
N HIS A 298 8.10 -19.23 12.56
CA HIS A 298 7.21 -19.43 13.71
C HIS A 298 7.43 -18.37 14.79
N ALA A 299 7.91 -17.19 14.35
CA ALA A 299 8.29 -16.13 15.23
C ALA A 299 7.06 -15.34 15.66
N GLY A 300 6.88 -15.27 16.95
CA GLY A 300 6.18 -14.19 17.56
C GLY A 300 4.66 -14.25 17.51
N SER A 301 4.11 -13.12 17.80
CA SER A 301 2.69 -12.82 17.86
C SER A 301 2.28 -12.04 16.61
N VAL A 302 0.99 -11.87 16.42
CA VAL A 302 0.42 -10.93 15.43
C VAL A 302 0.99 -9.52 15.59
N LEU A 303 1.33 -9.11 16.82
CA LEU A 303 1.99 -7.82 17.07
C LEU A 303 3.38 -7.74 16.43
N ASP A 304 4.15 -8.84 16.50
CA ASP A 304 5.49 -8.89 15.88
C ASP A 304 5.42 -8.80 14.37
N LEU A 305 4.40 -9.43 13.76
CA LEU A 305 4.14 -9.34 12.33
C LEU A 305 3.99 -7.88 11.89
N PHE A 306 3.10 -7.13 12.52
CA PHE A 306 2.85 -5.74 12.16
C PHE A 306 4.03 -4.83 12.52
N ALA A 307 4.67 -5.03 13.67
CA ALA A 307 5.79 -4.20 14.09
C ALA A 307 6.98 -4.30 13.13
N ALA A 308 7.41 -5.51 12.80
CA ALA A 308 8.54 -5.71 11.90
C ALA A 308 8.22 -5.30 10.45
N SER A 309 6.99 -5.58 9.99
CA SER A 309 6.58 -5.17 8.64
C SER A 309 6.46 -3.65 8.51
N LEU A 310 6.02 -2.94 9.57
CA LEU A 310 5.98 -1.48 9.60
C LEU A 310 7.40 -0.88 9.61
N LEU A 311 8.32 -1.44 10.38
CA LEU A 311 9.73 -1.05 10.34
C LEU A 311 10.34 -1.23 8.95
N ALA A 312 10.01 -2.32 8.27
CA ALA A 312 10.47 -2.56 6.90
C ALA A 312 9.80 -1.61 5.89
N LEU A 313 8.54 -1.23 6.10
CA LEU A 313 7.85 -0.25 5.25
C LEU A 313 8.51 1.13 5.37
N ASP A 314 8.83 1.56 6.57
CA ASP A 314 9.42 2.86 6.87
C ASP A 314 10.92 2.96 6.55
N ALA A 315 11.52 1.87 6.07
CA ALA A 315 12.93 1.84 5.73
C ALA A 315 13.27 2.75 4.54
N ALA A 316 14.45 3.39 4.60
CA ALA A 316 14.91 4.40 3.63
C ALA A 316 14.88 3.93 2.16
N ARG A 317 15.12 2.63 1.92
CA ARG A 317 15.08 2.04 0.56
C ARG A 317 13.74 1.38 0.21
N HIS A 318 12.69 1.69 0.93
CA HIS A 318 11.34 1.25 0.63
C HIS A 318 10.44 2.47 0.52
N PHE A 319 9.60 2.77 1.50
CA PHE A 319 8.74 3.96 1.46
C PHE A 319 9.51 5.27 1.75
N GLY A 320 10.76 5.18 2.21
CA GLY A 320 11.67 6.32 2.39
C GLY A 320 11.88 7.16 1.12
N ALA A 321 11.70 6.58 -0.08
CA ALA A 321 11.76 7.31 -1.36
C ALA A 321 10.78 8.50 -1.43
N ILE A 322 9.64 8.42 -0.74
CA ILE A 322 8.66 9.53 -0.63
C ILE A 322 9.21 10.68 0.22
N HIS A 323 9.92 10.38 1.30
CA HIS A 323 10.58 11.38 2.13
C HIS A 323 11.76 12.03 1.38
N ASP A 324 12.53 11.24 0.65
CA ASP A 324 13.63 11.73 -0.19
C ASP A 324 13.09 12.65 -1.31
N MET A 325 11.94 12.31 -1.91
CA MET A 325 11.29 13.19 -2.89
C MET A 325 10.84 14.51 -2.25
N THR A 326 10.28 14.46 -1.05
CA THR A 326 9.91 15.68 -0.32
C THR A 326 11.14 16.56 -0.05
N ALA A 327 12.27 15.99 0.33
CA ALA A 327 13.52 16.70 0.54
C ALA A 327 14.05 17.28 -0.78
N PHE A 328 13.96 16.53 -1.87
CA PHE A 328 14.40 16.99 -3.19
C PHE A 328 13.53 18.14 -3.72
N ILE A 329 12.21 18.08 -3.55
CA ILE A 329 11.30 19.18 -3.90
C ILE A 329 11.64 20.44 -3.10
N ARG A 330 11.92 20.35 -1.80
CA ARG A 330 12.36 21.50 -0.99
C ARG A 330 13.66 22.11 -1.53
N ARG A 331 14.62 21.28 -1.89
CA ARG A 331 15.87 21.74 -2.51
C ARG A 331 15.60 22.45 -3.84
N LEU A 332 14.68 21.98 -4.66
CA LEU A 332 14.25 22.67 -5.88
C LEU A 332 13.50 24.00 -5.60
N GLU A 333 12.70 24.06 -4.54
CA GLU A 333 12.04 25.30 -4.09
C GLU A 333 13.07 26.40 -3.73
N GLU A 334 14.21 26.00 -3.14
CA GLU A 334 15.31 26.89 -2.74
C GLU A 334 16.26 27.22 -3.89
N THR A 335 16.23 26.48 -5.00
CA THR A 335 17.09 26.66 -6.17
C THR A 335 16.47 27.70 -7.12
N PRO A 336 17.28 28.66 -7.67
CA PRO A 336 16.83 29.58 -8.70
C PRO A 336 16.16 28.83 -9.88
N GLU A 337 15.14 29.42 -10.46
CA GLU A 337 14.32 28.73 -11.47
C GLU A 337 15.14 28.27 -12.67
N GLU A 338 16.09 29.10 -13.12
CA GLU A 338 17.01 28.83 -14.23
C GLU A 338 17.97 27.67 -13.98
N GLU A 339 18.25 27.33 -12.72
CA GLU A 339 19.18 26.25 -12.34
C GLU A 339 18.47 24.92 -12.06
N ARG A 340 17.15 24.93 -11.88
CA ARG A 340 16.40 23.73 -11.48
C ARG A 340 16.52 22.56 -12.45
N THR A 341 16.47 22.85 -13.74
CA THR A 341 16.61 21.82 -14.78
C THR A 341 17.96 21.12 -14.71
N GLU A 342 19.04 21.89 -14.49
CA GLU A 342 20.38 21.31 -14.40
C GLU A 342 20.53 20.48 -13.14
N LEU A 343 20.01 20.94 -12.02
CA LEU A 343 19.99 20.17 -10.77
C LEU A 343 19.29 18.82 -10.95
N ILE A 344 18.14 18.78 -11.66
CA ILE A 344 17.44 17.54 -11.96
C ILE A 344 18.30 16.63 -12.85
N ARG A 345 18.95 17.16 -13.89
CA ARG A 345 19.84 16.40 -14.78
C ARG A 345 21.00 15.76 -14.02
N GLU A 346 21.62 16.52 -13.12
CA GLU A 346 22.68 15.97 -12.25
C GLU A 346 22.19 14.78 -11.41
N GLU A 347 21.01 14.87 -10.79
CA GLU A 347 20.47 13.77 -9.97
C GLU A 347 20.11 12.55 -10.83
N VAL A 348 19.60 12.74 -12.04
CA VAL A 348 19.36 11.65 -13.01
C VAL A 348 20.68 10.95 -13.35
N LEU A 349 21.75 11.71 -13.63
CA LEU A 349 23.06 11.15 -13.97
C LEU A 349 23.73 10.41 -12.82
N LYS A 350 23.51 10.85 -11.58
CA LYS A 350 23.96 10.17 -10.35
C LYS A 350 23.18 8.89 -10.09
N GLY A 351 22.03 8.67 -10.76
CA GLY A 351 21.11 7.57 -10.45
C GLY A 351 20.39 7.73 -9.12
N GLY A 352 20.32 8.96 -8.60
CA GLY A 352 19.78 9.31 -7.29
C GLY A 352 18.40 9.98 -7.30
N LEU A 353 17.72 10.03 -8.44
CA LEU A 353 16.42 10.68 -8.51
C LEU A 353 15.36 9.87 -7.76
N PRO A 354 14.81 10.40 -6.64
CA PRO A 354 13.80 9.67 -5.85
C PRO A 354 12.53 9.41 -6.66
N THR A 355 11.80 8.34 -6.35
CA THR A 355 10.52 7.95 -6.95
C THR A 355 10.57 7.67 -8.46
N PHE A 356 11.76 7.55 -9.03
CA PHE A 356 11.98 7.15 -10.41
C PHE A 356 12.81 5.85 -10.47
N GLY A 357 12.51 5.04 -11.49
CA GLY A 357 13.11 3.71 -11.66
C GLY A 357 12.40 2.64 -10.82
N HIS A 358 12.25 1.48 -11.41
CA HIS A 358 11.72 0.30 -10.73
C HIS A 358 12.54 -0.92 -11.17
N PRO A 359 13.13 -1.68 -10.25
CA PRO A 359 14.03 -2.78 -10.60
C PRO A 359 13.39 -3.83 -11.52
N GLU A 360 12.13 -4.16 -11.28
CA GLU A 360 11.39 -5.15 -12.06
C GLU A 360 11.03 -4.63 -13.46
N ILE A 361 10.66 -3.35 -13.57
CA ILE A 361 10.34 -2.71 -14.85
C ILE A 361 11.61 -2.46 -15.66
N ALA A 362 12.69 -2.04 -15.01
CA ALA A 362 13.99 -1.81 -15.65
C ALA A 362 14.62 -3.11 -16.18
N ALA A 363 14.34 -4.25 -15.55
CA ALA A 363 14.84 -5.55 -15.97
C ALA A 363 14.15 -6.08 -17.24
N ALA A 364 12.95 -5.60 -17.56
CA ALA A 364 12.13 -6.15 -18.64
C ALA A 364 12.51 -5.66 -20.04
N GLY A 365 13.35 -4.65 -20.17
CA GLY A 365 13.82 -4.24 -21.48
C GLY A 365 14.71 -3.00 -21.50
N ARG A 366 15.93 -3.13 -21.96
CA ARG A 366 16.75 -1.98 -22.32
C ARG A 366 16.09 -1.28 -23.51
N GLY A 367 15.54 -0.11 -23.28
CA GLY A 367 15.00 0.76 -24.33
C GLY A 367 13.49 0.95 -24.34
N SER A 368 12.71 0.23 -23.53
CA SER A 368 11.29 0.50 -23.41
C SER A 368 11.00 1.59 -22.37
N LEU A 369 10.17 2.55 -22.74
CA LEU A 369 9.66 3.60 -21.84
C LEU A 369 8.50 3.05 -20.97
N GLN A 370 8.66 1.84 -20.46
CA GLN A 370 7.63 1.23 -19.62
C GLN A 370 7.48 2.00 -18.33
N GLN A 371 6.29 2.47 -18.09
CA GLN A 371 5.92 3.19 -16.88
C GLN A 371 5.19 2.25 -15.92
N ASP A 372 5.41 2.45 -14.63
CA ASP A 372 4.61 1.80 -13.62
C ASP A 372 3.15 2.31 -13.72
N PRO A 373 2.17 1.46 -14.05
CA PRO A 373 0.78 1.89 -14.27
C PRO A 373 0.16 2.46 -12.99
N ARG A 374 0.67 2.09 -11.83
CA ARG A 374 0.15 2.54 -10.54
C ARG A 374 0.24 4.04 -10.36
N ALA A 375 1.33 4.65 -10.84
CA ALA A 375 1.47 6.11 -10.82
C ALA A 375 0.33 6.80 -11.57
N ALA A 376 -0.03 6.27 -12.72
CA ALA A 376 -1.15 6.78 -13.53
C ALA A 376 -2.51 6.54 -12.87
N ILE A 377 -2.71 5.34 -12.32
CA ILE A 377 -3.95 4.96 -11.62
C ILE A 377 -4.19 5.87 -10.40
N TYR A 378 -3.15 6.20 -9.65
CA TYR A 378 -3.28 7.11 -8.51
C TYR A 378 -3.66 8.53 -8.94
N LEU A 379 -3.03 9.04 -10.00
CA LEU A 379 -3.20 10.41 -10.43
C LEU A 379 -4.47 10.65 -11.25
N ALA A 380 -5.00 9.64 -11.93
CA ALA A 380 -6.20 9.78 -12.74
C ALA A 380 -7.38 10.43 -11.98
N PRO A 381 -7.77 9.97 -10.77
CA PRO A 381 -8.87 10.58 -10.04
C PRO A 381 -8.57 12.00 -9.53
N VAL A 382 -7.28 12.32 -9.29
CA VAL A 382 -6.87 13.69 -8.94
C VAL A 382 -7.08 14.62 -10.13
N PHE A 383 -6.65 14.20 -11.32
CA PHE A 383 -6.86 14.99 -12.54
C PHE A 383 -8.34 15.17 -12.86
N GLU A 384 -9.13 14.10 -12.73
CA GLU A 384 -10.57 14.16 -12.92
C GLU A 384 -11.25 15.12 -11.93
N ALA A 385 -10.82 15.13 -10.68
CA ALA A 385 -11.35 16.02 -9.66
C ALA A 385 -10.97 17.48 -9.92
N LEU A 386 -9.74 17.74 -10.36
CA LEU A 386 -9.28 19.07 -10.76
C LEU A 386 -10.04 19.56 -12.00
N ASP A 387 -10.19 18.71 -13.01
CA ASP A 387 -10.91 19.05 -14.25
C ASP A 387 -12.40 19.38 -14.02
N ARG A 388 -12.99 18.81 -12.94
CA ARG A 388 -14.37 19.07 -12.53
C ARG A 388 -14.52 20.19 -11.50
N GLY A 389 -13.39 20.75 -11.02
CA GLY A 389 -13.40 21.74 -9.93
C GLY A 389 -13.84 21.16 -8.58
N GLU A 390 -13.74 19.85 -8.39
CA GLU A 390 -14.07 19.17 -7.12
C GLU A 390 -12.88 19.18 -6.13
N LEU A 391 -11.69 19.51 -6.61
CA LEU A 391 -10.47 19.63 -5.80
C LEU A 391 -9.81 20.98 -6.12
N GLU A 392 -9.55 21.75 -5.08
CA GLU A 392 -8.82 23.01 -5.16
C GLU A 392 -7.44 22.86 -4.52
N LEU A 393 -6.41 23.27 -5.25
CA LEU A 393 -5.04 23.26 -4.76
C LEU A 393 -4.67 24.63 -4.19
N THR A 394 -3.97 24.63 -3.08
CA THR A 394 -3.31 25.84 -2.57
C THR A 394 -2.15 26.23 -3.50
N GLU A 395 -1.72 27.50 -3.45
CA GLU A 395 -0.57 27.99 -4.22
C GLU A 395 0.71 27.17 -3.97
N ARG A 396 0.91 26.72 -2.73
CA ARG A 396 2.03 25.83 -2.38
C ARG A 396 1.93 24.48 -3.08
N GLN A 397 0.76 23.86 -3.08
CA GLN A 397 0.52 22.58 -3.76
C GLN A 397 0.75 22.72 -5.26
N HIS A 398 0.21 23.76 -5.89
CA HIS A 398 0.46 24.05 -7.30
C HIS A 398 1.95 24.15 -7.62
N ARG A 399 2.71 24.94 -6.84
CA ARG A 399 4.16 25.07 -7.05
C ARG A 399 4.89 23.72 -6.96
N ARG A 400 4.60 22.91 -5.95
CA ARG A 400 5.27 21.63 -5.74
C ARG A 400 4.92 20.59 -6.81
N LEU A 401 3.66 20.54 -7.20
CA LEU A 401 3.21 19.66 -8.28
C LEU A 401 3.77 20.11 -9.65
N ALA A 402 3.95 21.42 -9.86
CA ALA A 402 4.65 21.94 -11.04
C ALA A 402 6.14 21.53 -11.05
N LEU A 403 6.83 21.54 -9.91
CA LEU A 403 8.19 20.99 -9.80
C LEU A 403 8.22 19.50 -10.11
N MET A 404 7.24 18.74 -9.63
CA MET A 404 7.12 17.32 -9.94
C MET A 404 6.89 17.08 -11.44
N GLN A 405 6.08 17.92 -12.08
CA GLN A 405 5.92 17.88 -13.54
C GLN A 405 7.22 18.22 -14.27
N LEU A 406 7.99 19.20 -13.80
CA LEU A 406 9.31 19.53 -14.35
C LEU A 406 10.26 18.33 -14.25
N ILE A 407 10.32 17.67 -13.09
CA ILE A 407 11.12 16.44 -12.90
C ILE A 407 10.70 15.38 -13.92
N TYR A 408 9.41 15.10 -14.03
CA TYR A 408 8.88 14.14 -15.00
C TYR A 408 9.32 14.46 -16.43
N ARG A 409 9.20 15.71 -16.83
CA ARG A 409 9.58 16.17 -18.17
C ARG A 409 11.07 15.98 -18.42
N VAL A 410 11.95 16.43 -17.51
CA VAL A 410 13.39 16.30 -17.66
C VAL A 410 13.85 14.86 -17.62
N ALA A 411 13.38 14.07 -16.66
CA ALA A 411 13.86 12.71 -16.44
C ALA A 411 13.34 11.72 -17.48
N LEU A 412 12.11 11.86 -17.94
CA LEU A 412 11.47 10.89 -18.84
C LEU A 412 11.28 11.42 -20.26
N VAL A 413 10.68 12.61 -20.44
CA VAL A 413 10.30 13.10 -21.77
C VAL A 413 11.53 13.51 -22.55
N GLU A 414 12.32 14.44 -22.02
CA GLU A 414 13.55 14.91 -22.63
C GLU A 414 14.65 13.86 -22.52
N GLY A 415 14.79 13.28 -21.32
CA GLY A 415 15.91 12.43 -20.96
C GLY A 415 17.21 13.22 -20.77
N VAL A 416 18.24 12.56 -20.26
CA VAL A 416 19.51 13.19 -19.94
C VAL A 416 20.66 12.51 -20.68
N ILE A 417 21.41 13.26 -21.47
CA ILE A 417 22.57 12.74 -22.19
C ILE A 417 23.73 12.61 -21.22
N LYS A 418 24.34 11.43 -21.18
CA LYS A 418 25.56 11.20 -20.40
C LYS A 418 26.74 11.83 -21.11
N PRO A 419 27.52 12.69 -20.45
CA PRO A 419 28.74 13.25 -21.04
C PRO A 419 29.70 12.16 -21.51
N GLY A 420 30.15 12.25 -22.76
CA GLY A 420 31.03 11.26 -23.40
C GLY A 420 30.35 9.95 -23.84
N ARG A 421 29.01 9.90 -23.84
CA ARG A 421 28.22 8.76 -24.30
C ARG A 421 27.01 9.21 -25.14
N GLU A 422 27.18 10.26 -25.89
CA GLU A 422 26.13 10.89 -26.70
C GLU A 422 25.52 9.90 -27.71
N GLU A 423 26.31 8.95 -28.19
CA GLU A 423 25.88 7.89 -29.13
C GLU A 423 24.91 6.87 -28.51
N GLU A 424 24.89 6.75 -27.17
CA GLU A 424 23.97 5.85 -26.47
C GLU A 424 22.53 6.42 -26.40
N GLY A 425 22.38 7.70 -26.78
CA GLY A 425 21.12 8.41 -26.64
C GLY A 425 20.82 8.85 -25.19
N PRO A 426 19.68 9.54 -24.95
CA PRO A 426 19.35 10.05 -23.63
C PRO A 426 18.98 8.95 -22.65
N LEU A 427 19.55 9.01 -21.45
CA LEU A 427 19.09 8.25 -20.30
C LEU A 427 17.69 8.73 -19.89
N ARG A 428 16.73 7.84 -19.84
CA ARG A 428 15.38 8.13 -19.40
C ARG A 428 15.03 7.30 -18.18
N LEU A 429 14.43 7.95 -17.19
CA LEU A 429 13.95 7.30 -15.98
C LEU A 429 12.42 7.36 -15.96
N THR A 430 11.78 6.24 -15.68
CA THR A 430 10.33 6.14 -15.57
C THR A 430 9.88 6.34 -14.14
N PRO A 431 8.76 7.06 -13.88
CA PRO A 431 8.20 7.18 -12.56
C PRO A 431 7.71 5.81 -12.05
N ASN A 432 7.85 5.60 -10.75
CA ASN A 432 7.35 4.41 -10.07
C ASN A 432 6.08 4.72 -9.24
N THR A 433 5.61 3.74 -8.47
CA THR A 433 4.43 3.89 -7.61
C THR A 433 4.54 5.06 -6.62
N ASP A 434 5.75 5.33 -6.11
CA ASP A 434 5.96 6.37 -5.10
C ASP A 434 5.84 7.77 -5.68
N PHE A 435 6.11 7.93 -6.98
CA PHE A 435 5.82 9.17 -7.71
C PHE A 435 4.33 9.51 -7.66
N GLY A 436 3.48 8.56 -8.03
CA GLY A 436 2.03 8.76 -7.98
C GLY A 436 1.52 8.97 -6.56
N ALA A 437 2.00 8.17 -5.61
CA ALA A 437 1.62 8.28 -4.21
C ALA A 437 2.01 9.65 -3.61
N TRP A 438 3.24 10.12 -3.85
CA TRP A 438 3.68 11.44 -3.41
C TRP A 438 2.80 12.56 -3.99
N SER A 439 2.52 12.49 -5.30
CA SER A 439 1.73 13.51 -5.99
C SER A 439 0.29 13.58 -5.47
N VAL A 440 -0.36 12.43 -5.24
CA VAL A 440 -1.70 12.39 -4.62
C VAL A 440 -1.68 12.97 -3.22
N GLN A 441 -0.70 12.57 -2.41
CA GLN A 441 -0.58 13.03 -1.02
C GLN A 441 -0.33 14.54 -0.95
N GLU A 442 0.47 15.09 -1.88
CA GLU A 442 0.69 16.53 -1.97
C GLU A 442 -0.58 17.25 -2.45
N ALA A 443 -1.28 16.72 -3.46
CA ALA A 443 -2.54 17.30 -3.97
C ALA A 443 -3.62 17.37 -2.89
N LEU A 444 -3.68 16.39 -1.99
CA LEU A 444 -4.63 16.37 -0.88
C LEU A 444 -4.13 17.12 0.38
N GLY A 445 -2.92 17.66 0.35
CA GLY A 445 -2.34 18.38 1.48
C GLY A 445 -2.01 17.49 2.67
N ILE A 446 -1.70 16.22 2.43
CA ILE A 446 -1.31 15.28 3.49
C ILE A 446 0.06 15.69 4.03
N PRO A 447 0.19 15.89 5.36
CA PRO A 447 1.46 16.27 5.95
C PRO A 447 2.51 15.16 5.80
N ASP A 448 3.78 15.55 5.69
CA ASP A 448 4.90 14.61 5.50
C ASP A 448 4.91 13.49 6.54
N SER A 449 4.59 13.83 7.82
CA SER A 449 4.50 12.87 8.93
C SER A 449 3.34 11.86 8.80
N GLY A 450 2.34 12.12 7.96
CA GLY A 450 1.20 11.24 7.75
C GLY A 450 1.36 10.27 6.58
N ARG A 451 2.40 10.44 5.76
CA ARG A 451 2.54 9.72 4.48
C ARG A 451 2.78 8.22 4.65
N THR A 452 3.72 7.85 5.51
CA THR A 452 3.97 6.43 5.84
C THR A 452 2.75 5.80 6.49
N PHE A 453 2.10 6.53 7.40
CA PHE A 453 0.91 6.03 8.09
C PHE A 453 -0.26 5.76 7.12
N LEU A 454 -0.53 6.66 6.18
CA LEU A 454 -1.57 6.45 5.17
C LEU A 454 -1.35 5.15 4.38
N THR A 455 -0.12 4.90 3.95
CA THR A 455 0.21 3.64 3.26
C THR A 455 0.03 2.44 4.20
N TYR A 456 0.41 2.56 5.46
CA TYR A 456 0.23 1.51 6.46
C TYR A 456 -1.23 1.08 6.62
N VAL A 457 -2.19 2.03 6.55
CA VAL A 457 -3.62 1.75 6.73
C VAL A 457 -4.09 0.60 5.83
N PHE A 458 -3.68 0.57 4.58
CA PHE A 458 -4.05 -0.49 3.64
C PHE A 458 -3.01 -1.61 3.56
N ARG A 459 -1.72 -1.29 3.63
CA ARG A 459 -0.63 -2.27 3.54
C ARG A 459 -0.71 -3.33 4.64
N GLY A 460 -1.23 -2.99 5.81
CA GLY A 460 -1.44 -3.95 6.89
C GLY A 460 -2.37 -5.10 6.50
N PHE A 461 -3.39 -4.85 5.69
CA PHE A 461 -4.23 -5.93 5.14
C PHE A 461 -3.43 -6.83 4.19
N GLY A 462 -2.58 -6.24 3.34
CA GLY A 462 -1.68 -7.02 2.48
C GLY A 462 -0.76 -7.94 3.28
N TRP A 463 -0.20 -7.48 4.40
CA TRP A 463 0.62 -8.33 5.27
C TRP A 463 -0.17 -9.47 5.91
N MET A 464 -1.44 -9.25 6.26
CA MET A 464 -2.31 -10.33 6.73
C MET A 464 -2.57 -11.37 5.65
N MET A 465 -2.77 -10.93 4.42
CA MET A 465 -2.96 -11.80 3.26
C MET A 465 -1.70 -12.64 3.01
N ASP A 466 -0.53 -12.00 3.04
CA ASP A 466 0.77 -12.67 2.93
C ASP A 466 1.00 -13.68 4.05
N ALA A 467 0.69 -13.29 5.28
CA ALA A 467 0.80 -14.18 6.44
C ALA A 467 -0.11 -15.40 6.29
N ARG A 468 -1.35 -15.19 5.87
CA ARG A 468 -2.31 -16.27 5.63
C ARG A 468 -1.81 -17.24 4.56
N GLU A 469 -1.33 -16.74 3.43
CA GLU A 469 -0.80 -17.59 2.37
C GLU A 469 0.41 -18.40 2.84
N GLN A 470 1.24 -17.79 3.67
CA GLN A 470 2.47 -18.37 4.14
C GLN A 470 2.28 -19.44 5.24
N LEU A 471 1.15 -19.41 5.96
CA LEU A 471 0.87 -20.34 7.08
C LEU A 471 0.99 -21.83 6.71
N GLN A 472 0.79 -22.18 5.46
CA GLN A 472 0.85 -23.56 4.97
C GLN A 472 2.12 -23.89 4.21
N GLN A 473 3.01 -22.92 4.07
CA GLN A 473 4.22 -23.09 3.27
C GLN A 473 5.47 -23.05 4.16
N LYS A 474 6.45 -23.86 3.83
CA LYS A 474 7.76 -23.80 4.47
C LYS A 474 8.65 -22.90 3.65
N ILE A 475 9.12 -21.77 4.20
CA ILE A 475 10.15 -20.96 3.57
C ILE A 475 11.47 -21.21 4.26
N VAL A 476 12.48 -21.50 3.49
CA VAL A 476 13.85 -21.59 4.00
C VAL A 476 14.68 -20.45 3.47
N ARG A 477 14.46 -20.04 2.25
CA ARG A 477 15.17 -18.90 1.62
C ARG A 477 14.29 -18.25 0.56
N PRO A 478 14.36 -16.92 0.41
CA PRO A 478 13.67 -16.25 -0.68
C PRO A 478 14.20 -16.75 -2.03
N VAL A 479 13.30 -17.09 -2.91
CA VAL A 479 13.63 -17.29 -4.32
C VAL A 479 13.77 -15.92 -4.94
N ILE A 480 14.90 -15.68 -5.54
CA ILE A 480 15.16 -14.44 -6.24
C ILE A 480 14.50 -14.55 -7.61
N ALA A 481 13.56 -13.68 -7.85
CA ALA A 481 12.87 -13.32 -9.08
C ALA A 481 12.59 -14.44 -10.09
N PRO A 482 11.33 -14.72 -10.40
CA PRO A 482 11.03 -15.53 -11.58
C PRO A 482 11.54 -14.81 -12.82
N ASP A 483 12.09 -15.58 -13.76
CA ASP A 483 12.44 -15.07 -15.08
C ASP A 483 11.17 -14.49 -15.75
N PRO A 484 11.20 -13.24 -16.23
CA PRO A 484 10.03 -12.62 -16.88
C PRO A 484 9.44 -13.47 -18.02
N ARG A 485 10.26 -14.31 -18.65
CA ARG A 485 9.86 -15.20 -19.74
C ARG A 485 8.92 -16.34 -19.31
N ILE A 486 8.84 -16.61 -18.00
CA ILE A 486 7.98 -17.66 -17.44
C ILE A 486 6.78 -17.10 -16.66
N MET A 487 6.56 -15.80 -16.76
CA MET A 487 5.40 -15.12 -16.21
C MET A 487 4.11 -15.48 -16.98
N PRO A 488 2.91 -15.25 -16.43
CA PRO A 488 1.65 -15.46 -17.14
C PRO A 488 1.65 -14.81 -18.51
N ARG A 489 1.02 -15.45 -19.49
CA ARG A 489 0.99 -14.95 -20.87
C ARG A 489 0.27 -13.60 -20.96
N PRO A 490 0.64 -12.75 -21.93
CA PRO A 490 -0.01 -11.45 -22.15
C PRO A 490 -1.52 -11.53 -22.33
N ASP A 491 -2.02 -12.59 -22.97
CA ASP A 491 -3.44 -12.85 -23.20
C ASP A 491 -4.25 -13.16 -21.92
N GLU A 492 -3.56 -13.49 -20.84
CA GLU A 492 -4.15 -13.68 -19.51
C GLU A 492 -4.23 -12.38 -18.70
N ARG A 493 -3.91 -11.23 -19.30
CA ARG A 493 -3.73 -9.96 -18.63
C ARG A 493 -4.56 -8.88 -19.26
N ARG A 494 -5.09 -8.00 -18.43
CA ARG A 494 -5.61 -6.71 -18.88
C ARG A 494 -4.61 -5.61 -18.55
N THR A 495 -4.47 -4.69 -19.47
CA THR A 495 -3.65 -3.48 -19.33
C THR A 495 -4.55 -2.27 -19.35
N ILE A 496 -4.13 -1.18 -18.71
CA ILE A 496 -4.80 0.12 -18.80
C ILE A 496 -3.89 1.11 -19.54
N PRO A 497 -3.61 0.90 -20.84
CA PRO A 497 -2.73 1.78 -21.62
C PRO A 497 -3.22 3.23 -21.60
N THR A 498 -4.55 3.42 -21.63
CA THR A 498 -5.19 4.75 -21.60
C THR A 498 -4.88 5.55 -20.36
N VAL A 499 -4.73 4.92 -19.18
CA VAL A 499 -4.40 5.62 -17.94
C VAL A 499 -2.95 6.09 -17.96
N VAL A 500 -2.02 5.23 -18.37
CA VAL A 500 -0.60 5.58 -18.53
C VAL A 500 -0.42 6.66 -19.60
N THR A 501 -1.10 6.52 -20.74
CA THR A 501 -1.05 7.51 -21.83
C THR A 501 -1.56 8.87 -21.35
N ARG A 502 -2.69 8.93 -20.66
CA ARG A 502 -3.24 10.17 -20.10
C ARG A 502 -2.29 10.81 -19.07
N LEU A 503 -1.66 10.02 -18.22
CA LEU A 503 -0.64 10.55 -17.30
C LEU A 503 0.50 11.18 -18.09
N HIS A 504 1.04 10.45 -19.07
CA HIS A 504 2.14 10.95 -19.89
C HIS A 504 1.76 12.25 -20.63
N GLU A 505 0.62 12.29 -21.30
CA GLU A 505 0.13 13.48 -22.01
C GLU A 505 0.00 14.67 -21.07
N ARG A 506 -0.54 14.46 -19.86
CA ARG A 506 -0.75 15.53 -18.89
C ARG A 506 0.56 16.02 -18.27
N MET A 507 1.46 15.11 -17.91
CA MET A 507 2.73 15.44 -17.26
C MET A 507 3.80 15.95 -18.23
N ALA A 508 3.76 15.56 -19.51
CA ALA A 508 4.68 15.98 -20.54
C ALA A 508 4.30 17.30 -21.22
N GLY A 509 3.05 17.76 -21.06
CA GLY A 509 2.56 18.98 -21.68
C GLY A 509 3.18 20.26 -21.10
N ASP A 510 3.13 21.35 -21.89
CA ASP A 510 3.65 22.66 -21.47
C ASP A 510 2.76 23.39 -20.45
N ARG A 511 1.51 22.93 -20.28
CA ARG A 511 0.59 23.47 -19.28
C ARG A 511 0.78 22.76 -17.94
N PRO A 512 0.57 23.46 -16.81
CA PRO A 512 0.59 22.83 -15.51
C PRO A 512 -0.40 21.66 -15.43
N ALA A 513 0.12 20.45 -15.11
CA ALA A 513 -0.68 19.23 -15.09
C ALA A 513 -1.78 19.24 -14.02
N PHE A 514 -1.62 20.07 -13.00
CA PHE A 514 -2.46 20.11 -11.80
C PHE A 514 -3.33 21.37 -11.73
N GLU A 515 -3.51 22.09 -12.84
CA GLU A 515 -4.49 23.17 -12.94
C GLU A 515 -5.85 22.62 -13.36
N SER A 516 -6.92 23.19 -12.76
CA SER A 516 -8.28 22.91 -13.21
C SER A 516 -8.48 23.45 -14.65
N ARG A 517 -9.24 22.75 -15.45
CA ARG A 517 -9.72 23.29 -16.71
C ARG A 517 -10.86 24.26 -16.38
N THR A 518 -10.55 25.57 -16.28
CA THR A 518 -11.56 26.62 -16.19
C THR A 518 -12.35 26.73 -17.48
#